data_7ebd001ba2adc9b74a0046831e01af2f
#
_entry.id   7ebd001ba2adc9b74a0046831e01af2f
#
_cell.length_a   1.000
_cell.length_b   1.000
_cell.length_c   1.000
_cell.angle_alpha   90.00
_cell.angle_beta   90.00
_cell.angle_gamma   90.00
#
_symmetry.space_group_name_H-M   'P 1'
#
loop_
_entity.id
_entity.type
_entity.pdbx_description
1 polymer ?
#
loop_
_entity_poly.entity_id
_entity_poly.type
_entity_poly.pdbx_seq_one_letter_code
_entity_poly.pdbx_strand_id
1 'polypeptide(L)'
;FGGIVDPCESTISSSAGPNTCVLVCPAGDGDQLQDKGATISITVNDDTATGIEGILATDFYVIDCDPVNDMVLCGGSASSNANAATDANGDTQMTGDIAAGGCATGLAVVVQGFVIGCPTICMSNIEIKSPDINGDLLVSILDFSLFGAQYPPNPFTDPCVDYNCDGVINLQDFSLFGLHYGHVCA
;
A
#
# COMPACT_ATOMS: atom_id res chain seq x y z
N PHE A 1 -15.90 -26.81 -6.70
CA PHE A 1 -16.32 -25.47 -7.13
C PHE A 1 -15.98 -24.54 -5.99
N GLY A 2 -14.98 -23.67 -6.16
CA GLY A 2 -14.72 -22.62 -5.18
C GLY A 2 -15.96 -21.74 -5.02
N GLY A 3 -16.30 -21.37 -3.79
CA GLY A 3 -17.38 -20.42 -3.51
C GLY A 3 -17.13 -19.08 -4.22
N ILE A 4 -18.15 -18.26 -4.32
CA ILE A 4 -18.01 -16.87 -4.77
C ILE A 4 -17.55 -16.06 -3.55
N VAL A 5 -16.55 -15.19 -3.73
CA VAL A 5 -16.06 -14.31 -2.66
C VAL A 5 -17.22 -13.47 -2.11
N ASP A 6 -17.47 -13.60 -0.81
CA ASP A 6 -18.37 -12.69 -0.09
C ASP A 6 -17.53 -11.65 0.68
N PRO A 7 -17.56 -10.38 0.26
CA PRO A 7 -16.78 -9.33 0.93
C PRO A 7 -17.19 -9.10 2.39
N CYS A 8 -18.44 -9.41 2.75
CA CYS A 8 -18.95 -9.18 4.09
C CYS A 8 -18.57 -10.28 5.09
N GLU A 9 -18.39 -11.52 4.59
CA GLU A 9 -17.93 -12.67 5.38
C GLU A 9 -16.40 -12.80 5.38
N SER A 10 -15.73 -12.08 4.47
CA SER A 10 -14.26 -12.05 4.38
C SER A 10 -13.66 -11.00 5.31
N THR A 11 -12.44 -11.24 5.80
CA THR A 11 -11.80 -10.36 6.78
C THR A 11 -10.36 -10.02 6.38
N ILE A 12 -9.92 -8.83 6.79
CA ILE A 12 -8.52 -8.40 6.73
C ILE A 12 -8.10 -7.85 8.07
N SER A 13 -6.82 -8.01 8.38
CA SER A 13 -6.19 -7.41 9.54
C SER A 13 -4.74 -7.07 9.23
N SER A 14 -4.18 -6.10 9.94
CA SER A 14 -2.78 -5.71 9.82
C SER A 14 -2.06 -5.88 11.15
N SER A 15 -0.81 -6.34 11.12
CA SER A 15 0.07 -6.34 12.28
C SER A 15 0.65 -4.97 12.62
N ALA A 16 0.40 -3.95 11.79
CA ALA A 16 0.90 -2.60 11.95
C ALA A 16 0.50 -1.99 13.29
N GLY A 17 1.45 -1.31 13.92
CA GLY A 17 1.18 -0.41 15.04
C GLY A 17 0.49 0.88 14.57
N PRO A 18 0.16 1.80 15.48
CA PRO A 18 -0.38 3.09 15.09
C PRO A 18 0.67 3.88 14.28
N ASN A 19 0.25 4.49 13.18
CA ASN A 19 1.08 5.31 12.28
C ASN A 19 2.30 4.55 11.74
N THR A 20 2.10 3.30 11.29
CA THR A 20 3.18 2.56 10.62
C THR A 20 3.41 3.13 9.23
N CYS A 21 4.61 3.66 9.01
CA CYS A 21 5.04 4.26 7.76
C CYS A 21 5.71 3.23 6.86
N VAL A 22 5.24 3.12 5.63
CA VAL A 22 5.80 2.25 4.60
C VAL A 22 6.19 3.09 3.40
N LEU A 23 7.48 3.14 3.09
CA LEU A 23 7.98 3.79 1.90
C LEU A 23 7.78 2.86 0.71
N VAL A 24 7.07 3.32 -0.30
CA VAL A 24 6.88 2.60 -1.57
C VAL A 24 7.60 3.33 -2.70
N CYS A 25 7.87 2.62 -3.78
CA CYS A 25 8.52 3.21 -4.95
C CYS A 25 7.98 2.57 -6.23
N PRO A 26 7.87 3.31 -7.34
CA PRO A 26 7.46 2.75 -8.62
C PRO A 26 8.27 1.55 -9.09
N ALA A 27 9.57 1.49 -8.76
CA ALA A 27 10.42 0.34 -9.10
C ALA A 27 10.16 -0.93 -8.26
N GLY A 28 9.35 -0.84 -7.21
CA GLY A 28 9.09 -1.97 -6.30
C GLY A 28 10.29 -2.31 -5.42
N ASP A 29 11.09 -1.33 -5.08
CA ASP A 29 12.29 -1.46 -4.22
C ASP A 29 12.19 -0.58 -2.96
N GLY A 30 10.97 -0.31 -2.53
CA GLY A 30 10.66 0.33 -1.26
C GLY A 30 10.77 -0.60 -0.06
N ASP A 31 10.06 -0.28 0.99
CA ASP A 31 9.99 -1.10 2.20
C ASP A 31 9.15 -2.38 1.97
N GLN A 32 9.59 -3.48 2.54
CA GLN A 32 8.74 -4.68 2.68
C GLN A 32 7.72 -4.46 3.81
N LEU A 33 6.46 -4.78 3.59
CA LEU A 33 5.43 -4.67 4.63
C LEU A 33 5.82 -5.40 5.91
N GLN A 34 6.37 -6.61 5.81
CA GLN A 34 6.82 -7.39 6.97
C GLN A 34 7.92 -6.70 7.78
N ASP A 35 8.86 -6.03 7.13
CA ASP A 35 10.00 -5.39 7.79
C ASP A 35 9.58 -4.12 8.54
N LYS A 36 8.46 -3.54 8.14
CA LYS A 36 7.80 -2.42 8.84
C LYS A 36 6.79 -2.90 9.88
N GLY A 37 6.60 -4.21 10.04
CA GLY A 37 5.57 -4.77 10.92
C GLY A 37 4.15 -4.56 10.41
N ALA A 38 3.97 -4.36 9.12
CA ALA A 38 2.70 -4.07 8.46
C ALA A 38 2.14 -5.25 7.66
N THR A 39 2.47 -6.49 8.03
CA THR A 39 1.91 -7.68 7.39
C THR A 39 0.39 -7.61 7.37
N ILE A 40 -0.20 -7.79 6.20
CA ILE A 40 -1.65 -7.86 6.00
C ILE A 40 -2.05 -9.32 5.94
N SER A 41 -2.91 -9.75 6.87
CA SER A 41 -3.51 -11.09 6.89
C SER A 41 -4.92 -11.02 6.34
N ILE A 42 -5.26 -11.95 5.47
CA ILE A 42 -6.52 -11.98 4.72
C ILE A 42 -7.14 -13.37 4.87
N THR A 43 -8.43 -13.41 5.20
CA THR A 43 -9.24 -14.62 5.16
C THR A 43 -10.40 -14.38 4.21
N VAL A 44 -10.47 -15.16 3.12
CA VAL A 44 -11.50 -15.02 2.10
C VAL A 44 -12.55 -16.12 2.27
N ASN A 45 -13.79 -15.72 2.48
CA ASN A 45 -14.92 -16.61 2.69
C ASN A 45 -15.99 -16.46 1.60
N ASP A 46 -16.82 -17.49 1.47
CA ASP A 46 -18.06 -17.44 0.71
C ASP A 46 -19.24 -16.95 1.59
N ASP A 47 -20.45 -16.90 1.01
CA ASP A 47 -21.69 -16.45 1.66
C ASP A 47 -22.16 -17.36 2.82
N THR A 48 -21.48 -18.48 3.04
CA THR A 48 -21.72 -19.39 4.19
C THR A 48 -20.62 -19.28 5.25
N ALA A 49 -19.75 -18.26 5.17
CA ALA A 49 -18.57 -18.09 6.01
C ALA A 49 -17.57 -19.27 5.92
N THR A 50 -17.54 -19.96 4.78
CA THR A 50 -16.58 -21.04 4.51
C THR A 50 -15.41 -20.51 3.71
N GLY A 51 -14.17 -20.85 4.14
CA GLY A 51 -12.96 -20.43 3.48
C GLY A 51 -12.87 -20.90 2.02
N ILE A 52 -12.45 -20.02 1.12
CA ILE A 52 -12.27 -20.32 -0.30
C ILE A 52 -10.81 -20.64 -0.57
N GLU A 53 -10.51 -21.92 -0.87
CA GLU A 53 -9.17 -22.38 -1.24
C GLU A 53 -8.84 -22.04 -2.70
N GLY A 54 -7.58 -21.69 -2.96
CA GLY A 54 -7.01 -21.62 -4.30
C GLY A 54 -7.26 -20.33 -5.07
N ILE A 55 -7.71 -19.23 -4.40
CA ILE A 55 -7.70 -17.90 -5.01
C ILE A 55 -6.25 -17.51 -5.27
N LEU A 56 -5.92 -17.19 -6.51
CA LEU A 56 -4.53 -16.92 -6.90
C LEU A 56 -3.98 -15.67 -6.23
N ALA A 57 -2.70 -15.68 -5.89
CA ALA A 57 -2.00 -14.53 -5.31
C ALA A 57 -2.17 -13.23 -6.13
N THR A 58 -2.25 -13.36 -7.45
CA THR A 58 -2.44 -12.26 -8.40
C THR A 58 -3.84 -11.67 -8.42
N ASP A 59 -4.81 -12.31 -7.77
CA ASP A 59 -6.19 -11.82 -7.65
C ASP A 59 -6.36 -10.85 -6.46
N PHE A 60 -5.27 -10.63 -5.70
CA PHE A 60 -5.22 -9.74 -4.55
C PHE A 60 -4.43 -8.47 -4.89
N TYR A 61 -4.93 -7.33 -4.45
CA TYR A 61 -4.19 -6.07 -4.46
C TYR A 61 -4.73 -5.10 -3.42
N VAL A 62 -3.93 -4.10 -3.08
CA VAL A 62 -4.35 -3.03 -2.17
C VAL A 62 -4.86 -1.83 -2.96
N ILE A 63 -5.71 -1.05 -2.31
CA ILE A 63 -6.13 0.28 -2.79
C ILE A 63 -6.07 1.26 -1.64
N ASP A 64 -5.98 2.55 -1.96
CA ASP A 64 -6.15 3.63 -0.99
C ASP A 64 -7.60 3.66 -0.46
N CYS A 65 -7.74 3.89 0.84
CA CYS A 65 -9.05 4.14 1.46
C CYS A 65 -9.45 5.62 1.43
N ASP A 66 -8.49 6.52 1.26
CA ASP A 66 -8.73 7.97 1.30
C ASP A 66 -8.89 8.51 -0.12
N PRO A 67 -10.06 9.03 -0.48
CA PRO A 67 -10.28 9.58 -1.82
C PRO A 67 -9.51 10.89 -2.09
N VAL A 68 -8.78 11.41 -1.10
CA VAL A 68 -8.00 12.68 -1.21
C VAL A 68 -6.55 12.42 -1.58
N ASN A 69 -6.01 11.26 -1.20
CA ASN A 69 -4.63 10.88 -1.49
C ASN A 69 -4.65 9.78 -2.56
N ASP A 70 -4.04 10.03 -3.68
CA ASP A 70 -4.07 9.13 -4.82
C ASP A 70 -2.81 8.25 -4.86
N MET A 71 -2.84 7.09 -4.20
CA MET A 71 -1.85 6.05 -4.44
C MET A 71 -2.11 5.41 -5.80
N VAL A 72 -1.11 5.38 -6.66
CA VAL A 72 -1.18 4.78 -8.00
C VAL A 72 -0.28 3.57 -8.07
N LEU A 73 -0.86 2.37 -8.28
CA LEU A 73 -0.09 1.13 -8.41
C LEU A 73 0.55 1.01 -9.79
N CYS A 74 1.79 0.55 -9.83
CA CYS A 74 2.48 0.15 -11.06
C CYS A 74 1.82 -1.09 -11.67
N GLY A 75 1.56 -1.06 -12.97
CA GLY A 75 0.93 -2.22 -13.62
C GLY A 75 -0.45 -2.59 -13.06
N GLY A 76 -1.10 -1.68 -12.35
CA GLY A 76 -2.38 -1.91 -11.68
C GLY A 76 -2.25 -2.93 -10.54
N SER A 77 -3.20 -3.87 -10.44
CA SER A 77 -3.27 -4.85 -9.35
C SER A 77 -2.04 -5.77 -9.20
N ALA A 78 -1.18 -5.87 -10.21
CA ALA A 78 0.00 -6.76 -10.14
C ALA A 78 1.10 -6.29 -9.18
N SER A 79 1.04 -5.05 -8.70
CA SER A 79 2.11 -4.42 -7.91
C SER A 79 2.04 -4.65 -6.41
N SER A 80 1.04 -5.38 -5.93
CA SER A 80 0.83 -5.63 -4.49
C SER A 80 0.14 -6.96 -4.23
N ASN A 81 0.70 -8.05 -4.78
CA ASN A 81 0.10 -9.38 -4.72
C ASN A 81 0.21 -10.02 -3.32
N ALA A 82 -0.68 -10.97 -3.05
CA ALA A 82 -0.52 -11.86 -1.91
C ALA A 82 0.73 -12.77 -2.07
N ASN A 83 1.22 -13.33 -0.97
CA ASN A 83 2.42 -14.19 -0.98
C ASN A 83 2.18 -15.53 -1.69
N ALA A 84 0.95 -16.03 -1.58
CA ALA A 84 0.52 -17.33 -2.13
C ALA A 84 -0.99 -17.33 -2.38
N ALA A 85 -1.46 -18.35 -3.10
CA ALA A 85 -2.90 -18.61 -3.18
C ALA A 85 -3.46 -18.92 -1.78
N THR A 86 -4.76 -18.69 -1.59
CA THR A 86 -5.45 -19.02 -0.33
C THR A 86 -5.38 -20.52 -0.02
N ASP A 87 -5.19 -20.84 1.25
CA ASP A 87 -5.19 -22.21 1.75
C ASP A 87 -6.63 -22.75 1.95
N ALA A 88 -6.76 -23.96 2.53
CA ALA A 88 -8.06 -24.62 2.76
C ALA A 88 -8.99 -23.86 3.72
N ASN A 89 -8.46 -22.90 4.48
CA ASN A 89 -9.25 -22.03 5.36
C ASN A 89 -9.60 -20.69 4.70
N GLY A 90 -9.14 -20.46 3.46
CA GLY A 90 -9.25 -19.17 2.78
C GLY A 90 -8.17 -18.16 3.18
N ASP A 91 -7.11 -18.61 3.89
CA ASP A 91 -6.11 -17.70 4.45
C ASP A 91 -4.95 -17.44 3.48
N THR A 92 -4.50 -16.18 3.45
CA THR A 92 -3.26 -15.74 2.79
C THR A 92 -2.72 -14.47 3.45
N GLN A 93 -1.56 -14.00 2.99
CA GLN A 93 -0.91 -12.81 3.53
C GLN A 93 -0.26 -11.98 2.42
N MET A 94 -0.09 -10.68 2.70
CA MET A 94 0.75 -9.76 1.92
C MET A 94 1.86 -9.25 2.84
N THR A 95 3.11 -9.54 2.49
CA THR A 95 4.30 -9.18 3.28
C THR A 95 5.35 -8.45 2.45
N GLY A 96 5.20 -8.47 1.13
CA GLY A 96 6.15 -7.89 0.18
C GLY A 96 6.10 -6.37 0.11
N ASP A 97 6.85 -5.85 -0.80
CA ASP A 97 6.83 -4.46 -1.22
C ASP A 97 5.57 -4.13 -2.04
N ILE A 98 5.29 -2.85 -2.16
CA ILE A 98 4.24 -2.31 -3.02
C ILE A 98 4.92 -1.43 -4.07
N ALA A 99 4.76 -1.76 -5.35
CA ALA A 99 5.24 -0.91 -6.43
C ALA A 99 4.17 0.15 -6.77
N ALA A 100 4.39 1.37 -6.28
CA ALA A 100 3.41 2.45 -6.39
C ALA A 100 4.06 3.84 -6.33
N GLY A 101 3.33 4.84 -6.83
CA GLY A 101 3.55 6.26 -6.60
C GLY A 101 2.44 6.88 -5.76
N GLY A 102 2.58 8.15 -5.42
CA GLY A 102 1.63 8.89 -4.59
C GLY A 102 1.72 8.52 -3.10
N CYS A 103 0.66 8.76 -2.35
CA CYS A 103 0.58 8.39 -0.94
C CYS A 103 -0.82 7.93 -0.54
N ALA A 104 -0.93 7.27 0.61
CA ALA A 104 -2.21 6.83 1.19
C ALA A 104 -2.18 6.91 2.71
N THR A 105 -3.32 7.22 3.32
CA THR A 105 -3.53 7.22 4.78
C THR A 105 -4.41 6.05 5.21
N GLY A 106 -4.14 4.89 4.67
CA GLY A 106 -4.85 3.65 4.95
C GLY A 106 -5.04 2.83 3.70
N LEU A 107 -5.09 1.51 3.89
CA LEU A 107 -5.22 0.56 2.80
C LEU A 107 -6.48 -0.30 2.96
N ALA A 108 -7.17 -0.54 1.86
CA ALA A 108 -8.15 -1.62 1.73
C ALA A 108 -7.60 -2.70 0.80
N VAL A 109 -8.12 -3.92 0.93
CA VAL A 109 -7.75 -5.04 0.07
C VAL A 109 -8.87 -5.33 -0.90
N VAL A 110 -8.51 -5.58 -2.13
CA VAL A 110 -9.40 -6.07 -3.20
C VAL A 110 -9.04 -7.51 -3.52
N VAL A 111 -10.05 -8.36 -3.63
CA VAL A 111 -9.94 -9.77 -4.02
C VAL A 111 -10.89 -10.03 -5.17
N GLN A 112 -10.38 -10.47 -6.33
CA GLN A 112 -11.18 -10.72 -7.54
C GLN A 112 -12.12 -9.55 -7.92
N GLY A 113 -11.69 -8.30 -7.64
CA GLY A 113 -12.47 -7.09 -7.92
C GLY A 113 -13.46 -6.68 -6.82
N PHE A 114 -13.55 -7.42 -5.72
CA PHE A 114 -14.37 -7.06 -4.56
C PHE A 114 -13.51 -6.44 -3.45
N VAL A 115 -13.90 -5.24 -2.97
CA VAL A 115 -13.28 -4.62 -1.80
C VAL A 115 -13.78 -5.35 -0.55
N ILE A 116 -12.84 -5.85 0.28
CA ILE A 116 -13.18 -6.66 1.46
C ILE A 116 -13.75 -5.79 2.59
N GLY A 117 -14.80 -6.32 3.21
CA GLY A 117 -15.50 -5.73 4.35
C GLY A 117 -16.84 -5.06 3.99
N CYS A 118 -17.82 -5.15 4.91
CA CYS A 118 -19.12 -4.48 4.83
C CYS A 118 -19.46 -3.83 6.18
N PRO A 119 -19.15 -2.56 6.40
CA PRO A 119 -18.51 -1.61 5.46
C PRO A 119 -17.06 -2.00 5.13
N THR A 120 -16.53 -1.42 4.07
CA THR A 120 -15.12 -1.60 3.67
C THR A 120 -14.18 -1.47 4.87
N ILE A 121 -13.31 -2.46 5.06
CA ILE A 121 -12.30 -2.42 6.12
C ILE A 121 -11.11 -1.60 5.62
N CYS A 122 -10.88 -0.46 6.26
CA CYS A 122 -9.72 0.38 6.01
C CYS A 122 -8.70 0.23 7.13
N MET A 123 -7.48 -0.18 6.77
CA MET A 123 -6.36 -0.29 7.70
C MET A 123 -5.68 1.07 7.85
N SER A 124 -6.32 1.98 8.57
CA SER A 124 -5.87 3.36 8.77
C SER A 124 -4.61 3.52 9.63
N ASN A 125 -4.06 2.42 10.12
CA ASN A 125 -2.80 2.36 10.87
C ASN A 125 -1.57 2.19 9.96
N ILE A 126 -1.76 2.02 8.64
CA ILE A 126 -0.68 1.96 7.64
C ILE A 126 -0.71 3.25 6.83
N GLU A 127 0.40 3.96 6.80
CA GLU A 127 0.61 5.13 5.97
C GLU A 127 1.58 4.79 4.84
N ILE A 128 1.20 5.02 3.61
CA ILE A 128 2.04 4.84 2.43
C ILE A 128 2.62 6.18 2.02
N LYS A 129 3.92 6.20 1.80
CA LYS A 129 4.65 7.37 1.29
C LYS A 129 5.46 6.97 0.06
N SER A 130 5.52 7.83 -0.95
CA SER A 130 6.35 7.58 -2.14
C SER A 130 7.14 8.81 -2.54
N PRO A 131 8.41 8.65 -2.96
CA PRO A 131 9.18 9.72 -3.60
C PRO A 131 8.57 10.19 -4.93
N ASP A 132 7.74 9.39 -5.59
CA ASP A 132 6.87 9.81 -6.68
C ASP A 132 5.63 10.49 -6.08
N ILE A 133 5.77 11.77 -5.74
CA ILE A 133 4.78 12.54 -4.99
C ILE A 133 3.53 12.80 -5.84
N ASN A 134 3.71 13.02 -7.14
CA ASN A 134 2.61 13.37 -8.07
C ASN A 134 1.88 12.13 -8.62
N GLY A 135 2.38 10.91 -8.33
CA GLY A 135 1.76 9.65 -8.75
C GLY A 135 1.81 9.40 -10.27
N ASP A 136 2.78 9.98 -10.98
CA ASP A 136 2.93 9.76 -12.43
C ASP A 136 3.76 8.51 -12.76
N LEU A 137 4.16 7.76 -11.72
CA LEU A 137 4.93 6.52 -11.75
C LEU A 137 6.37 6.69 -12.24
N LEU A 138 6.93 7.91 -12.06
CA LEU A 138 8.31 8.25 -12.32
C LEU A 138 8.84 9.23 -11.26
N VAL A 139 9.79 8.83 -10.44
CA VAL A 139 10.47 9.74 -9.50
C VAL A 139 11.38 10.70 -10.26
N SER A 140 10.97 11.94 -10.40
CA SER A 140 11.53 12.90 -11.33
C SER A 140 11.88 14.26 -10.71
N ILE A 141 12.29 15.21 -11.54
CA ILE A 141 12.50 16.61 -11.14
C ILE A 141 11.19 17.30 -10.73
N LEU A 142 10.05 16.81 -11.18
CA LEU A 142 8.74 17.36 -10.78
C LEU A 142 8.49 17.05 -9.30
N ASP A 143 8.73 15.79 -8.88
CA ASP A 143 8.62 15.36 -7.50
C ASP A 143 9.63 16.07 -6.60
N PHE A 144 10.85 16.25 -7.09
CA PHE A 144 11.86 17.05 -6.38
C PHE A 144 11.37 18.48 -6.13
N SER A 145 10.66 19.07 -7.09
CA SER A 145 10.11 20.42 -6.94
C SER A 145 8.99 20.45 -5.88
N LEU A 146 8.14 19.42 -5.83
CA LEU A 146 7.09 19.26 -4.81
C LEU A 146 7.71 19.04 -3.43
N PHE A 147 8.69 18.16 -3.32
CA PHE A 147 9.46 17.95 -2.08
C PHE A 147 10.12 19.24 -1.60
N GLY A 148 10.82 19.97 -2.50
CA GLY A 148 11.48 21.23 -2.19
C GLY A 148 10.54 22.32 -1.69
N ALA A 149 9.29 22.33 -2.14
CA ALA A 149 8.27 23.24 -1.66
C ALA A 149 7.89 23.03 -0.19
N GLN A 150 8.08 21.81 0.34
CA GLN A 150 7.83 21.43 1.73
C GLN A 150 9.08 21.48 2.61
N TYR A 151 10.27 21.61 2.00
CA TYR A 151 11.54 21.60 2.73
C TYR A 151 11.78 22.92 3.48
N PRO A 152 12.33 22.90 4.72
CA PRO A 152 12.59 24.12 5.49
C PRO A 152 13.44 25.15 4.73
N PRO A 153 13.15 26.47 4.85
CA PRO A 153 12.28 27.10 5.84
C PRO A 153 10.79 27.16 5.48
N ASN A 154 10.35 26.47 4.44
CA ASN A 154 8.93 26.42 4.05
C ASN A 154 8.11 25.70 5.13
N PRO A 155 6.83 26.07 5.31
CA PRO A 155 5.97 25.38 6.23
C PRO A 155 5.68 23.96 5.69
N PHE A 156 5.81 22.96 6.55
CA PHE A 156 5.39 21.60 6.26
C PHE A 156 3.85 21.52 6.28
N THR A 157 3.25 21.23 5.14
CA THR A 157 1.78 21.17 4.97
C THR A 157 1.31 19.87 4.33
N ASP A 158 2.23 19.13 3.69
CA ASP A 158 1.92 17.88 2.99
C ASP A 158 2.60 16.69 3.70
N PRO A 159 1.84 15.86 4.42
CA PRO A 159 2.41 14.71 5.12
C PRO A 159 2.97 13.63 4.19
N CYS A 160 2.66 13.66 2.88
CA CYS A 160 3.12 12.68 1.91
C CYS A 160 4.64 12.74 1.66
N VAL A 161 5.31 13.85 2.01
CA VAL A 161 6.75 14.04 1.81
C VAL A 161 7.61 13.73 3.05
N ASP A 162 6.99 13.38 4.17
CA ASP A 162 7.66 12.85 5.36
C ASP A 162 7.79 11.33 5.21
N TYR A 163 8.88 10.89 4.57
CA TYR A 163 9.04 9.50 4.16
C TYR A 163 9.36 8.54 5.30
N ASN A 164 9.85 9.05 6.43
CA ASN A 164 10.13 8.25 7.62
C ASN A 164 9.08 8.42 8.73
N CYS A 165 8.08 9.30 8.51
CA CYS A 165 6.99 9.63 9.44
C CYS A 165 7.48 10.08 10.83
N ASP A 166 8.58 10.84 10.89
CA ASP A 166 9.08 11.41 12.16
C ASP A 166 8.45 12.77 12.49
N GLY A 167 7.59 13.29 11.61
CA GLY A 167 6.88 14.57 11.75
C GLY A 167 7.70 15.79 11.34
N VAL A 168 8.88 15.58 10.70
CA VAL A 168 9.78 16.67 10.32
C VAL A 168 10.38 16.42 8.95
N ILE A 169 10.25 17.35 8.01
CA ILE A 169 10.98 17.28 6.74
C ILE A 169 12.42 17.70 6.94
N ASN A 170 13.35 16.78 6.71
CA ASN A 170 14.76 17.01 6.96
C ASN A 170 15.68 16.28 5.96
N LEU A 171 16.97 16.18 6.29
CA LEU A 171 17.96 15.56 5.41
C LEU A 171 17.76 14.04 5.25
N GLN A 172 17.07 13.39 6.21
CA GLN A 172 16.76 11.96 6.09
C GLN A 172 15.74 11.72 4.98
N ASP A 173 14.66 12.53 4.92
CA ASP A 173 13.66 12.46 3.83
C ASP A 173 14.27 12.78 2.48
N PHE A 174 15.14 13.81 2.44
CA PHE A 174 15.89 14.12 1.23
C PHE A 174 16.77 12.96 0.76
N SER A 175 17.37 12.24 1.70
CA SER A 175 18.20 11.06 1.38
C SER A 175 17.37 9.92 0.84
N LEU A 176 16.18 9.67 1.43
CA LEU A 176 15.22 8.68 0.94
C LEU A 176 14.71 9.03 -0.46
N PHE A 177 14.36 10.30 -0.70
CA PHE A 177 14.03 10.78 -2.05
C PHE A 177 15.16 10.50 -3.04
N GLY A 178 16.40 10.85 -2.67
CA GLY A 178 17.57 10.72 -3.53
C GLY A 178 17.91 9.27 -3.90
N LEU A 179 17.63 8.31 -3.02
CA LEU A 179 17.85 6.89 -3.27
C LEU A 179 16.98 6.36 -4.41
N HIS A 180 15.78 6.92 -4.57
CA HIS A 180 14.80 6.46 -5.56
C HIS A 180 14.68 7.39 -6.78
N TYR A 181 15.51 8.44 -6.88
CA TYR A 181 15.46 9.36 -8.01
C TYR A 181 15.74 8.65 -9.35
N GLY A 182 14.85 8.83 -10.32
CA GLY A 182 14.91 8.18 -11.63
C GLY A 182 14.22 6.80 -11.66
N HIS A 183 13.69 6.31 -10.54
CA HIS A 183 12.94 5.06 -10.52
C HIS A 183 11.61 5.21 -11.25
N VAL A 184 11.21 4.16 -11.94
CA VAL A 184 10.00 4.08 -12.77
C VAL A 184 9.44 2.67 -12.68
N CYS A 185 8.17 2.50 -12.97
CA CYS A 185 7.54 1.18 -13.07
C CYS A 185 8.26 0.31 -14.11
N ALA A 186 8.60 -0.94 -13.71
CA ALA A 186 9.30 -1.92 -14.53
C ALA A 186 8.35 -2.62 -15.54
#